data_923f9befd005d5ac329ec46f98392a9c
#
_entry.id   923f9befd005d5ac329ec46f98392a9c
#
_cell.length_a   1.000
_cell.length_b   1.000
_cell.length_c   1.000
_cell.angle_alpha   90.00
_cell.angle_beta   90.00
_cell.angle_gamma   90.00
#
_symmetry.space_group_name_H-M   'P 1'
#
loop_
_entity.id
_entity.type
_entity.pdbx_description
1 polymer ?
#
loop_
_entity_poly.entity_id
_entity_poly.type
_entity_poly.pdbx_seq_one_letter_code
_entity_poly.pdbx_strand_id
1 'polypeptide(L)'
;QLGKPRPKVYWGETAYKELCQQQGVNLVYVCTDWMSHVPIAIHAMEQGRSVAVEVPAALTLKDIWTLIDTAEQTRQHCMMLENAVYDRFEMAVCQMVHKGLLGELVHVEGGYAHPIGDRWTPWRMEYSRLNAGDVYPTHSIGPVCRLLDIHRTDRMHYLTAMQTNAFLGTEMYQAVMGKACDSFANGDQTSTMIRTVKGKTMLIQHNVMTPRPYSRMFQAVGTAGYAAKYPVPEVQLSP
;
A
#
# COMPACT_ATOMS: atom_id res chain seq x y z
N GLN A 1 -19.12 8.05 24.15
CA GLN A 1 -18.92 9.48 23.81
C GLN A 1 -17.85 10.02 24.76
N LEU A 2 -16.77 10.61 24.19
CA LEU A 2 -15.58 11.02 24.94
C LEU A 2 -15.74 12.37 25.67
N GLY A 3 -16.97 12.88 25.85
CA GLY A 3 -17.24 14.19 26.48
C GLY A 3 -16.65 15.39 25.71
N LYS A 4 -16.20 15.20 24.49
CA LYS A 4 -15.66 16.27 23.64
C LYS A 4 -16.78 16.95 22.85
N PRO A 5 -16.68 18.26 22.55
CA PRO A 5 -17.62 18.93 21.68
C PRO A 5 -17.66 18.25 20.29
N ARG A 6 -18.85 18.28 19.66
CA ARG A 6 -19.02 17.74 18.33
C ARG A 6 -18.11 18.49 17.35
N PRO A 7 -17.32 17.79 16.51
CA PRO A 7 -16.45 18.46 15.55
C PRO A 7 -17.27 19.22 14.51
N LYS A 8 -16.70 20.30 13.98
CA LYS A 8 -17.27 21.00 12.81
C LYS A 8 -17.19 20.08 11.61
N VAL A 9 -18.28 19.98 10.87
CA VAL A 9 -18.41 19.11 9.68
C VAL A 9 -18.57 19.98 8.45
N TYR A 10 -17.89 19.59 7.38
CA TYR A 10 -17.95 20.24 6.07
C TYR A 10 -18.43 19.21 5.04
N TRP A 11 -19.22 19.63 4.06
CA TRP A 11 -19.87 18.76 3.10
C TRP A 11 -19.62 19.22 1.65
N GLY A 12 -19.50 18.24 0.74
CA GLY A 12 -19.33 18.46 -0.69
C GLY A 12 -17.90 18.24 -1.18
N GLU A 13 -17.74 18.15 -2.49
CA GLU A 13 -16.48 17.79 -3.16
C GLU A 13 -15.30 18.72 -2.85
N THR A 14 -15.57 19.97 -2.54
CA THR A 14 -14.53 20.96 -2.23
C THR A 14 -14.44 21.30 -0.75
N ALA A 15 -15.17 20.60 0.11
CA ALA A 15 -15.24 20.87 1.57
C ALA A 15 -13.88 20.81 2.26
N TYR A 16 -12.94 20.00 1.75
CA TYR A 16 -11.57 19.95 2.25
C TYR A 16 -10.84 21.30 2.16
N LYS A 17 -11.19 22.17 1.18
CA LYS A 17 -10.59 23.50 1.04
C LYS A 17 -10.94 24.41 2.21
N GLU A 18 -12.19 24.38 2.64
CA GLU A 18 -12.63 25.14 3.82
C GLU A 18 -12.02 24.58 5.11
N LEU A 19 -11.91 23.23 5.21
CA LEU A 19 -11.26 22.57 6.33
C LEU A 19 -9.81 23.03 6.48
N CYS A 20 -9.05 23.05 5.39
CA CYS A 20 -7.64 23.44 5.39
C CYS A 20 -7.40 24.90 5.77
N GLN A 21 -8.39 25.77 5.61
CA GLN A 21 -8.30 27.18 6.00
C GLN A 21 -8.58 27.43 7.48
N GLN A 22 -9.09 26.44 8.24
CA GLN A 22 -9.45 26.65 9.64
C GLN A 22 -8.21 26.88 10.51
N GLN A 23 -8.33 27.87 11.40
CA GLN A 23 -7.30 28.08 12.44
C GLN A 23 -7.25 26.86 13.38
N GLY A 24 -6.04 26.50 13.79
CA GLY A 24 -5.81 25.38 14.71
C GLY A 24 -5.77 23.99 14.05
N VAL A 25 -6.07 23.87 12.74
CA VAL A 25 -5.80 22.65 11.97
C VAL A 25 -4.33 22.69 11.53
N ASN A 26 -3.52 21.74 11.99
CA ASN A 26 -2.10 21.60 11.63
C ASN A 26 -1.79 20.28 10.94
N LEU A 27 -2.70 19.33 10.99
CA LEU A 27 -2.60 18.02 10.32
C LEU A 27 -3.93 17.71 9.63
N VAL A 28 -3.85 17.30 8.37
CA VAL A 28 -4.97 16.77 7.59
C VAL A 28 -4.75 15.29 7.36
N TYR A 29 -5.70 14.47 7.83
CA TYR A 29 -5.73 13.03 7.59
C TYR A 29 -6.62 12.75 6.38
N VAL A 30 -6.03 12.21 5.30
CA VAL A 30 -6.72 11.94 4.04
C VAL A 30 -7.04 10.46 3.94
N CYS A 31 -8.33 10.09 3.98
CA CYS A 31 -8.83 8.73 3.88
C CYS A 31 -10.05 8.64 2.94
N THR A 32 -9.95 9.30 1.81
CA THR A 32 -10.98 9.37 0.76
C THR A 32 -10.81 8.24 -0.27
N ASP A 33 -11.41 8.37 -1.45
CA ASP A 33 -11.05 7.55 -2.60
C ASP A 33 -9.64 7.88 -3.10
N TRP A 34 -9.00 6.93 -3.81
CA TRP A 34 -7.60 7.06 -4.23
C TRP A 34 -7.32 8.26 -5.15
N MET A 35 -8.28 8.62 -6.02
CA MET A 35 -8.12 9.74 -6.95
C MET A 35 -8.10 11.09 -6.23
N SER A 36 -8.74 11.16 -5.07
CA SER A 36 -8.81 12.38 -4.26
C SER A 36 -7.60 12.59 -3.33
N HIS A 37 -6.77 11.57 -3.10
CA HIS A 37 -5.63 11.65 -2.17
C HIS A 37 -4.69 12.79 -2.52
N VAL A 38 -4.20 12.84 -3.75
CA VAL A 38 -3.19 13.82 -4.19
C VAL A 38 -3.74 15.25 -4.20
N PRO A 39 -4.89 15.55 -4.83
CA PRO A 39 -5.44 16.91 -4.80
C PRO A 39 -5.65 17.46 -3.40
N ILE A 40 -6.16 16.63 -2.47
CA ILE A 40 -6.39 17.05 -1.07
C ILE A 40 -5.05 17.28 -0.36
N ALA A 41 -4.10 16.36 -0.51
CA ALA A 41 -2.80 16.45 0.14
C ALA A 41 -2.00 17.69 -0.31
N ILE A 42 -1.97 17.96 -1.61
CA ILE A 42 -1.31 19.15 -2.18
C ILE A 42 -1.96 20.42 -1.61
N HIS A 43 -3.28 20.53 -1.71
CA HIS A 43 -3.98 21.71 -1.19
C HIS A 43 -3.72 21.93 0.31
N ALA A 44 -3.74 20.87 1.11
CA ALA A 44 -3.45 20.96 2.54
C ALA A 44 -2.04 21.48 2.81
N MET A 45 -1.02 20.97 2.10
CA MET A 45 0.36 21.44 2.25
C MET A 45 0.53 22.90 1.81
N GLU A 46 -0.10 23.33 0.71
CA GLU A 46 -0.12 24.72 0.26
C GLU A 46 -0.77 25.67 1.27
N GLN A 47 -1.71 25.17 2.08
CA GLN A 47 -2.31 25.91 3.19
C GLN A 47 -1.52 25.80 4.51
N GLY A 48 -0.29 25.28 4.44
CA GLY A 48 0.61 25.15 5.60
C GLY A 48 0.19 24.04 6.59
N ARG A 49 -0.46 22.98 6.12
CA ARG A 49 -0.87 21.83 6.93
C ARG A 49 -0.01 20.62 6.58
N SER A 50 0.46 19.91 7.60
CA SER A 50 1.04 18.59 7.40
C SER A 50 -0.03 17.58 6.99
N VAL A 51 0.36 16.54 6.27
CA VAL A 51 -0.58 15.54 5.72
C VAL A 51 -0.19 14.14 6.14
N ALA A 52 -1.20 13.37 6.53
CA ALA A 52 -1.15 11.93 6.66
C ALA A 52 -2.18 11.34 5.67
N VAL A 53 -1.72 10.57 4.69
CA VAL A 53 -2.57 10.06 3.61
C VAL A 53 -2.61 8.54 3.61
N GLU A 54 -3.82 7.98 3.48
CA GLU A 54 -4.03 6.54 3.35
C GLU A 54 -3.40 5.98 2.07
N VAL A 55 -3.20 4.68 2.08
CA VAL A 55 -2.60 3.94 0.96
C VAL A 55 -3.60 3.71 -0.19
N PRO A 56 -3.12 3.79 -1.43
CA PRO A 56 -1.84 4.33 -1.90
C PRO A 56 -1.84 5.86 -1.88
N ALA A 57 -0.70 6.48 -1.59
CA ALA A 57 -0.62 7.94 -1.53
C ALA A 57 -0.88 8.60 -2.90
N ALA A 58 -0.49 7.94 -3.98
CA ALA A 58 -0.69 8.41 -5.35
C ALA A 58 -0.82 7.24 -6.32
N LEU A 59 -1.37 7.50 -7.52
CA LEU A 59 -1.65 6.50 -8.54
C LEU A 59 -0.74 6.62 -9.77
N THR A 60 -0.05 7.73 -9.95
CA THR A 60 0.85 7.98 -11.09
C THR A 60 2.21 8.47 -10.63
N LEU A 61 3.25 8.24 -11.44
CA LEU A 61 4.59 8.78 -11.18
C LEU A 61 4.59 10.32 -11.09
N LYS A 62 3.78 10.98 -11.93
CA LYS A 62 3.63 12.44 -11.88
C LYS A 62 3.12 12.88 -10.51
N ASP A 63 2.09 12.23 -10.00
CA ASP A 63 1.48 12.58 -8.72
C ASP A 63 2.42 12.33 -7.55
N ILE A 64 3.23 11.25 -7.61
CA ILE A 64 4.26 10.97 -6.60
C ILE A 64 5.27 12.13 -6.54
N TRP A 65 5.80 12.55 -7.69
CA TRP A 65 6.73 13.69 -7.74
C TRP A 65 6.07 14.98 -7.30
N THR A 66 4.82 15.24 -7.71
CA THR A 66 4.10 16.44 -7.26
C THR A 66 3.92 16.48 -5.74
N LEU A 67 3.65 15.34 -5.09
CA LEU A 67 3.57 15.27 -3.61
C LEU A 67 4.92 15.61 -2.96
N ILE A 68 6.02 15.05 -3.49
CA ILE A 68 7.37 15.28 -2.97
C ILE A 68 7.75 16.75 -3.16
N ASP A 69 7.62 17.28 -4.37
CA ASP A 69 7.96 18.67 -4.69
C ASP A 69 7.15 19.65 -3.84
N THR A 70 5.84 19.39 -3.66
CA THR A 70 4.98 20.23 -2.81
C THR A 70 5.40 20.17 -1.35
N ALA A 71 5.73 18.99 -0.83
CA ALA A 71 6.21 18.84 0.54
C ALA A 71 7.52 19.61 0.78
N GLU A 72 8.46 19.54 -0.17
CA GLU A 72 9.73 20.27 -0.11
C GLU A 72 9.53 21.79 -0.21
N GLN A 73 8.72 22.27 -1.17
CA GLN A 73 8.44 23.69 -1.38
C GLN A 73 7.73 24.33 -0.20
N THR A 74 6.73 23.65 0.34
CA THR A 74 5.91 24.15 1.45
C THR A 74 6.55 23.87 2.82
N ARG A 75 7.58 23.02 2.89
CA ARG A 75 8.19 22.49 4.12
C ARG A 75 7.17 21.84 5.07
N GLN A 76 6.12 21.23 4.50
CA GLN A 76 5.14 20.46 5.24
C GLN A 76 5.45 18.97 5.17
N HIS A 77 5.15 18.26 6.26
CA HIS A 77 5.26 16.81 6.24
C HIS A 77 4.12 16.18 5.40
N CYS A 78 4.49 15.22 4.55
CA CYS A 78 3.54 14.36 3.85
C CYS A 78 3.94 12.92 4.11
N MET A 79 3.10 12.15 4.79
CA MET A 79 3.36 10.77 5.15
C MET A 79 2.26 9.85 4.63
N MET A 80 2.64 8.84 3.84
CA MET A 80 1.75 7.73 3.52
C MET A 80 1.64 6.79 4.72
N LEU A 81 0.42 6.41 5.08
CA LEU A 81 0.12 5.61 6.27
C LEU A 81 0.12 4.11 5.95
N GLU A 82 1.25 3.57 5.50
CA GLU A 82 1.40 2.13 5.29
C GLU A 82 1.48 1.40 6.64
N ASN A 83 0.33 0.94 7.11
CA ASN A 83 0.18 0.35 8.44
C ASN A 83 0.82 -1.03 8.60
N ALA A 84 0.97 -1.79 7.50
CA ALA A 84 1.53 -3.14 7.58
C ALA A 84 2.99 -3.17 8.07
N VAL A 85 3.76 -2.09 7.82
CA VAL A 85 5.15 -1.98 8.32
C VAL A 85 5.24 -1.86 9.84
N TYR A 86 4.15 -1.50 10.51
CA TYR A 86 4.07 -1.31 11.97
C TYR A 86 3.38 -2.46 12.70
N ASP A 87 3.04 -3.54 11.99
CA ASP A 87 2.52 -4.73 12.65
C ASP A 87 3.61 -5.40 13.50
N ARG A 88 3.19 -6.01 14.61
CA ARG A 88 4.13 -6.52 15.63
C ARG A 88 5.12 -7.54 15.07
N PHE A 89 4.66 -8.44 14.20
CA PHE A 89 5.52 -9.46 13.61
C PHE A 89 6.54 -8.85 12.67
N GLU A 90 6.11 -7.96 11.75
CA GLU A 90 6.96 -7.25 10.80
C GLU A 90 8.02 -6.41 11.54
N MET A 91 7.63 -5.69 12.59
CA MET A 91 8.57 -4.93 13.42
C MET A 91 9.56 -5.82 14.14
N ALA A 92 9.12 -6.95 14.69
CA ALA A 92 10.00 -7.91 15.38
C ALA A 92 11.02 -8.51 14.41
N VAL A 93 10.59 -9.00 13.25
CA VAL A 93 11.49 -9.55 12.22
C VAL A 93 12.47 -8.50 11.72
N CYS A 94 12.00 -7.26 11.49
CA CYS A 94 12.88 -6.15 11.11
C CYS A 94 14.01 -5.92 12.15
N GLN A 95 13.68 -5.98 13.45
CA GLN A 95 14.69 -5.89 14.50
C GLN A 95 15.64 -7.09 14.52
N MET A 96 15.14 -8.30 14.25
CA MET A 96 15.99 -9.49 14.13
C MET A 96 17.00 -9.35 12.96
N VAL A 97 16.53 -8.86 11.82
CA VAL A 97 17.37 -8.57 10.64
C VAL A 97 18.46 -7.54 10.99
N HIS A 98 18.08 -6.42 11.60
CA HIS A 98 19.04 -5.37 12.00
C HIS A 98 20.07 -5.87 13.03
N LYS A 99 19.72 -6.87 13.85
CA LYS A 99 20.65 -7.51 14.78
C LYS A 99 21.46 -8.65 14.15
N GLY A 100 21.28 -8.92 12.87
CA GLY A 100 21.99 -9.98 12.14
C GLY A 100 21.54 -11.40 12.45
N LEU A 101 20.43 -11.60 13.16
CA LEU A 101 19.98 -12.94 13.59
C LEU A 101 19.60 -13.85 12.43
N LEU A 102 19.16 -13.29 11.30
CA LEU A 102 18.86 -14.05 10.08
C LEU A 102 20.06 -14.16 9.13
N GLY A 103 21.23 -13.60 9.51
CA GLY A 103 22.36 -13.49 8.59
C GLY A 103 22.10 -12.50 7.46
N GLU A 104 22.71 -12.73 6.29
CA GLU A 104 22.45 -11.93 5.09
C GLU A 104 21.13 -12.35 4.48
N LEU A 105 20.20 -11.41 4.27
CA LEU A 105 18.96 -11.69 3.57
C LEU A 105 19.22 -11.97 2.08
N VAL A 106 18.64 -13.06 1.58
CA VAL A 106 18.77 -13.47 0.16
C VAL A 106 17.47 -13.32 -0.61
N HIS A 107 16.34 -13.50 0.09
CA HIS A 107 15.00 -13.43 -0.52
C HIS A 107 13.97 -12.93 0.48
N VAL A 108 12.98 -12.18 0.00
CA VAL A 108 11.81 -11.76 0.78
C VAL A 108 10.54 -11.93 -0.04
N GLU A 109 9.42 -12.18 0.65
CA GLU A 109 8.11 -12.26 0.01
C GLU A 109 7.11 -11.34 0.71
N GLY A 110 6.33 -10.63 -0.09
CA GLY A 110 5.20 -9.82 0.34
C GLY A 110 3.94 -10.13 -0.44
N GLY A 111 2.79 -10.11 0.20
CA GLY A 111 1.55 -10.40 -0.51
C GLY A 111 0.34 -9.74 0.10
N TYR A 112 -0.64 -9.45 -0.74
CA TYR A 112 -1.95 -9.00 -0.35
C TYR A 112 -3.02 -9.90 -1.01
N ALA A 113 -3.39 -10.97 -0.30
CA ALA A 113 -4.54 -11.80 -0.62
C ALA A 113 -5.68 -11.42 0.32
N HIS A 114 -6.71 -10.80 -0.24
CA HIS A 114 -7.82 -10.29 0.56
C HIS A 114 -9.12 -10.37 -0.26
N PRO A 115 -9.92 -11.41 -0.10
CA PRO A 115 -11.23 -11.44 -0.72
C PRO A 115 -12.06 -10.27 -0.19
N ILE A 116 -12.21 -9.23 -0.99
CA ILE A 116 -12.86 -7.97 -0.58
C ILE A 116 -14.36 -8.19 -0.32
N GLY A 117 -15.00 -9.07 -1.11
CA GLY A 117 -16.40 -9.43 -0.94
C GLY A 117 -17.33 -8.22 -1.02
N ASP A 118 -18.12 -8.00 0.02
CA ASP A 118 -19.09 -6.90 0.14
C ASP A 118 -18.48 -5.51 0.36
N ARG A 119 -17.15 -5.43 0.51
CA ARG A 119 -16.42 -4.15 0.70
C ARG A 119 -15.99 -3.48 -0.60
N TRP A 120 -16.33 -4.06 -1.76
CA TRP A 120 -16.11 -3.41 -3.03
C TRP A 120 -16.92 -2.11 -3.10
N THR A 121 -16.21 -1.00 -3.35
CA THR A 121 -16.83 0.29 -3.65
C THR A 121 -16.87 0.50 -5.17
N PRO A 122 -17.85 1.26 -5.71
CA PRO A 122 -17.91 1.55 -7.15
C PRO A 122 -16.62 2.09 -7.73
N TRP A 123 -15.95 3.01 -7.04
CA TRP A 123 -14.70 3.60 -7.52
C TRP A 123 -13.52 2.61 -7.55
N ARG A 124 -13.41 1.69 -6.56
CA ARG A 124 -12.39 0.62 -6.57
C ARG A 124 -12.63 -0.34 -7.72
N MET A 125 -13.88 -0.72 -7.92
CA MET A 125 -14.26 -1.63 -8.99
C MET A 125 -13.96 -1.01 -10.37
N GLU A 126 -14.30 0.27 -10.56
CA GLU A 126 -14.00 0.98 -11.80
C GLU A 126 -12.48 1.14 -12.01
N TYR A 127 -11.73 1.46 -10.95
CA TYR A 127 -10.27 1.52 -11.04
C TYR A 127 -9.65 0.18 -11.47
N SER A 128 -10.07 -0.93 -10.87
CA SER A 128 -9.59 -2.28 -11.22
C SER A 128 -10.03 -2.70 -12.62
N ARG A 129 -11.20 -2.26 -13.08
CA ARG A 129 -11.66 -2.50 -14.46
C ARG A 129 -10.74 -1.86 -15.49
N LEU A 130 -10.15 -0.71 -15.18
CA LEU A 130 -9.34 0.09 -16.11
C LEU A 130 -7.84 -0.18 -15.99
N ASN A 131 -7.36 -0.75 -14.89
CA ASN A 131 -5.94 -0.88 -14.59
C ASN A 131 -5.54 -2.34 -14.36
N ALA A 132 -4.48 -2.76 -15.03
CA ALA A 132 -3.87 -4.09 -14.91
C ALA A 132 -2.75 -4.11 -13.85
N GLY A 133 -2.35 -5.31 -13.44
CA GLY A 133 -1.23 -5.54 -12.56
C GLY A 133 -1.59 -5.47 -11.07
N ASP A 134 -0.59 -5.23 -10.23
CA ASP A 134 -0.82 -5.03 -8.80
C ASP A 134 -1.27 -3.58 -8.55
N VAL A 135 -2.56 -3.39 -8.42
CA VAL A 135 -3.19 -2.07 -8.21
C VAL A 135 -3.14 -1.59 -6.76
N TYR A 136 -2.65 -2.43 -5.83
CA TYR A 136 -2.57 -2.10 -4.40
C TYR A 136 -1.32 -2.70 -3.72
N PRO A 137 -0.09 -2.37 -4.18
CA PRO A 137 1.14 -3.05 -3.76
C PRO A 137 1.66 -2.65 -2.38
N THR A 138 1.17 -1.58 -1.77
CA THR A 138 1.79 -0.95 -0.61
C THR A 138 1.91 -1.89 0.60
N HIS A 139 0.86 -2.66 0.92
CA HIS A 139 0.88 -3.62 2.03
C HIS A 139 1.82 -4.80 1.82
N SER A 140 2.12 -5.10 0.55
CA SER A 140 3.05 -6.17 0.18
C SER A 140 4.49 -5.67 0.17
N ILE A 141 4.72 -4.57 -0.55
CA ILE A 141 6.07 -4.07 -0.83
C ILE A 141 6.67 -3.27 0.34
N GLY A 142 5.85 -2.53 1.09
CA GLY A 142 6.29 -1.68 2.19
C GLY A 142 7.10 -2.42 3.26
N PRO A 143 6.54 -3.49 3.87
CA PRO A 143 7.25 -4.27 4.87
C PRO A 143 8.56 -4.89 4.38
N VAL A 144 8.55 -5.47 3.16
CA VAL A 144 9.75 -6.15 2.62
C VAL A 144 10.82 -5.15 2.16
N CYS A 145 10.44 -3.97 1.68
CA CYS A 145 11.39 -2.88 1.42
C CYS A 145 12.12 -2.45 2.67
N ARG A 146 11.42 -2.40 3.81
CA ARG A 146 12.02 -2.07 5.11
C ARG A 146 13.01 -3.13 5.57
N LEU A 147 12.76 -4.42 5.33
CA LEU A 147 13.71 -5.50 5.63
C LEU A 147 15.01 -5.37 4.85
N LEU A 148 14.92 -4.97 3.59
CA LEU A 148 16.06 -4.87 2.68
C LEU A 148 16.73 -3.48 2.69
N ASP A 149 16.29 -2.56 3.53
CA ASP A 149 16.74 -1.16 3.57
C ASP A 149 16.75 -0.51 2.17
N ILE A 150 15.68 -0.74 1.40
CA ILE A 150 15.52 -0.15 0.07
C ILE A 150 15.54 1.39 0.16
N HIS A 151 16.31 2.02 -0.74
CA HIS A 151 16.64 3.45 -0.78
C HIS A 151 17.53 3.97 0.37
N ARG A 152 18.07 3.06 1.20
CA ARG A 152 19.11 3.40 2.19
C ARG A 152 20.43 2.72 1.86
N THR A 153 20.44 1.39 1.89
CA THR A 153 21.65 0.59 1.61
C THR A 153 21.53 -0.26 0.34
N ASP A 154 20.32 -0.47 -0.18
CA ASP A 154 20.04 -1.19 -1.42
C ASP A 154 18.98 -0.45 -2.24
N ARG A 155 18.74 -0.87 -3.48
CA ARG A 155 17.70 -0.35 -4.36
C ARG A 155 17.20 -1.43 -5.32
N MET A 156 15.96 -1.30 -5.76
CA MET A 156 15.41 -2.15 -6.81
C MET A 156 16.17 -1.90 -8.11
N HIS A 157 16.44 -2.96 -8.86
CA HIS A 157 17.18 -2.90 -10.12
C HIS A 157 16.25 -3.12 -11.32
N TYR A 158 15.61 -4.28 -11.38
CA TYR A 158 14.63 -4.61 -12.41
C TYR A 158 13.54 -5.53 -11.84
N LEU A 159 12.43 -5.61 -12.54
CA LEU A 159 11.32 -6.50 -12.20
C LEU A 159 10.78 -7.21 -13.44
N THR A 160 10.12 -8.34 -13.17
CA THR A 160 9.25 -9.04 -14.12
C THR A 160 7.92 -9.28 -13.44
N ALA A 161 6.82 -8.96 -14.09
CA ALA A 161 5.48 -9.15 -13.57
C ALA A 161 4.60 -9.93 -14.55
N MET A 162 3.75 -10.78 -14.00
CA MET A 162 2.71 -11.51 -14.73
C MET A 162 1.41 -11.42 -13.97
N GLN A 163 0.31 -11.36 -14.73
CA GLN A 163 -1.03 -11.52 -14.16
C GLN A 163 -1.80 -12.59 -14.93
N THR A 164 -2.80 -13.17 -14.26
CA THR A 164 -3.79 -14.02 -14.92
C THR A 164 -4.76 -13.19 -15.75
N ASN A 165 -5.60 -13.85 -16.55
CA ASN A 165 -6.82 -13.21 -17.02
C ASN A 165 -7.74 -12.84 -15.84
N ALA A 166 -8.66 -11.94 -16.08
CA ALA A 166 -9.72 -11.57 -15.15
C ALA A 166 -10.90 -12.55 -15.29
N PHE A 167 -10.80 -13.73 -14.69
CA PHE A 167 -11.84 -14.75 -14.77
C PHE A 167 -13.09 -14.35 -13.98
N LEU A 168 -12.94 -13.63 -12.88
CA LEU A 168 -14.01 -13.17 -11.99
C LEU A 168 -14.36 -11.69 -12.18
N GLY A 169 -13.48 -10.91 -12.82
CA GLY A 169 -13.58 -9.45 -12.87
C GLY A 169 -14.89 -8.92 -13.43
N THR A 170 -15.37 -9.46 -14.57
CA THR A 170 -16.61 -9.02 -15.22
C THR A 170 -17.87 -9.38 -14.42
N GLU A 171 -17.89 -10.57 -13.82
CA GLU A 171 -19.01 -11.00 -12.95
C GLU A 171 -19.07 -10.14 -11.68
N MET A 172 -17.94 -9.93 -11.03
CA MET A 172 -17.84 -9.06 -9.85
C MET A 172 -18.21 -7.61 -10.16
N TYR A 173 -17.79 -7.11 -11.33
CA TYR A 173 -18.20 -5.77 -11.78
C TYR A 173 -19.71 -5.67 -11.91
N GLN A 174 -20.36 -6.63 -12.55
CA GLN A 174 -21.82 -6.66 -12.67
C GLN A 174 -22.51 -6.73 -11.31
N ALA A 175 -22.00 -7.53 -10.39
CA ALA A 175 -22.55 -7.66 -9.04
C ALA A 175 -22.46 -6.34 -8.24
N VAL A 176 -21.36 -5.62 -8.34
CA VAL A 176 -21.11 -4.36 -7.59
C VAL A 176 -21.78 -3.16 -8.26
N MET A 177 -21.69 -3.07 -9.59
CA MET A 177 -22.13 -1.88 -10.36
C MET A 177 -23.56 -1.97 -10.87
N GLY A 178 -24.19 -3.16 -10.82
CA GLY A 178 -25.54 -3.40 -11.36
C GLY A 178 -25.61 -3.35 -12.90
N LYS A 179 -24.47 -3.37 -13.59
CA LYS A 179 -24.39 -3.34 -15.07
C LYS A 179 -23.22 -4.18 -15.56
N ALA A 180 -23.36 -4.75 -16.76
CA ALA A 180 -22.26 -5.49 -17.40
C ALA A 180 -21.13 -4.57 -17.86
N CYS A 181 -19.93 -5.14 -18.04
CA CYS A 181 -18.83 -4.52 -18.75
C CYS A 181 -18.23 -5.49 -19.77
N ASP A 182 -17.72 -4.97 -20.87
CA ASP A 182 -17.16 -5.78 -21.96
C ASP A 182 -15.74 -6.29 -21.65
N SER A 183 -15.04 -5.64 -20.74
CA SER A 183 -13.68 -5.99 -20.37
C SER A 183 -13.34 -5.58 -18.95
N PHE A 184 -12.37 -6.32 -18.37
CA PHE A 184 -11.82 -6.03 -17.05
C PHE A 184 -10.30 -6.24 -17.11
N ALA A 185 -9.52 -5.20 -16.78
CA ALA A 185 -8.08 -5.20 -17.00
C ALA A 185 -7.28 -5.87 -15.88
N ASN A 186 -7.75 -5.80 -14.61
CA ASN A 186 -7.04 -6.36 -13.48
C ASN A 186 -7.21 -7.88 -13.43
N GLY A 187 -6.12 -8.61 -13.58
CA GLY A 187 -6.12 -10.07 -13.42
C GLY A 187 -6.44 -10.50 -12.00
N ASP A 188 -7.00 -11.70 -11.85
CA ASP A 188 -7.37 -12.22 -10.52
C ASP A 188 -6.17 -12.48 -9.62
N GLN A 189 -5.00 -12.77 -10.21
CA GLN A 189 -3.72 -12.91 -9.51
C GLN A 189 -2.64 -12.14 -10.26
N THR A 190 -1.87 -11.33 -9.54
CA THR A 190 -0.62 -10.73 -10.03
C THR A 190 0.55 -11.26 -9.21
N SER A 191 1.67 -11.56 -9.88
CA SER A 191 2.93 -11.96 -9.26
C SER A 191 4.06 -11.16 -9.89
N THR A 192 4.84 -10.50 -9.06
CA THR A 192 5.96 -9.65 -9.46
C THR A 192 7.23 -10.11 -8.78
N MET A 193 8.25 -10.47 -9.57
CA MET A 193 9.58 -10.77 -9.08
C MET A 193 10.48 -9.56 -9.30
N ILE A 194 11.11 -9.08 -8.24
CA ILE A 194 12.02 -7.93 -8.27
C ILE A 194 13.41 -8.40 -7.85
N ARG A 195 14.46 -7.94 -8.57
CA ARG A 195 15.84 -8.11 -8.15
C ARG A 195 16.43 -6.78 -7.71
N THR A 196 17.15 -6.78 -6.59
CA THR A 196 17.86 -5.60 -6.09
C THR A 196 19.26 -5.48 -6.70
N VAL A 197 19.87 -4.31 -6.59
CA VAL A 197 21.26 -4.08 -7.05
C VAL A 197 22.26 -4.95 -6.29
N LYS A 198 22.02 -5.21 -4.99
CA LYS A 198 22.85 -6.14 -4.21
C LYS A 198 22.56 -7.61 -4.46
N GLY A 199 21.68 -7.93 -5.42
CA GLY A 199 21.43 -9.30 -5.84
C GLY A 199 20.38 -10.07 -5.06
N LYS A 200 19.68 -9.43 -4.13
CA LYS A 200 18.56 -10.01 -3.39
C LYS A 200 17.31 -10.05 -4.27
N THR A 201 16.36 -10.92 -3.94
CA THR A 201 15.11 -11.03 -4.69
C THR A 201 13.90 -10.77 -3.80
N MET A 202 12.83 -10.24 -4.41
CA MET A 202 11.56 -9.97 -3.74
C MET A 202 10.43 -10.56 -4.61
N LEU A 203 9.55 -11.36 -4.01
CA LEU A 203 8.31 -11.80 -4.64
C LEU A 203 7.15 -11.00 -4.06
N ILE A 204 6.41 -10.32 -4.91
CA ILE A 204 5.22 -9.54 -4.52
C ILE A 204 3.99 -10.15 -5.17
N GLN A 205 2.94 -10.42 -4.39
CA GLN A 205 1.70 -11.01 -4.86
C GLN A 205 0.48 -10.17 -4.50
N HIS A 206 -0.48 -10.11 -5.43
CA HIS A 206 -1.75 -9.44 -5.24
C HIS A 206 -2.91 -10.35 -5.72
N ASN A 207 -3.93 -10.52 -4.86
CA ASN A 207 -5.13 -11.26 -5.18
C ASN A 207 -6.30 -10.75 -4.32
N VAL A 208 -7.28 -10.12 -4.94
CA VAL A 208 -8.45 -9.55 -4.22
C VAL A 208 -9.79 -10.04 -4.76
N MET A 209 -9.77 -10.84 -5.85
CA MET A 209 -10.98 -11.32 -6.52
C MET A 209 -11.38 -12.74 -6.09
N THR A 210 -10.39 -13.62 -5.88
CA THR A 210 -10.68 -15.03 -5.60
C THR A 210 -10.97 -15.27 -4.11
N PRO A 211 -11.63 -16.38 -3.76
CA PRO A 211 -11.89 -16.75 -2.36
C PRO A 211 -10.65 -17.29 -1.63
N ARG A 212 -9.47 -16.89 -2.04
CA ARG A 212 -8.22 -17.22 -1.36
C ARG A 212 -8.28 -16.71 0.08
N PRO A 213 -7.90 -17.50 1.10
CA PRO A 213 -7.88 -17.04 2.48
C PRO A 213 -7.07 -15.76 2.65
N TYR A 214 -7.52 -14.89 3.55
CA TYR A 214 -6.81 -13.65 3.86
C TYR A 214 -5.35 -13.92 4.22
N SER A 215 -4.45 -13.22 3.58
CA SER A 215 -3.02 -13.26 3.87
C SER A 215 -2.36 -11.95 3.47
N ARG A 216 -1.69 -11.31 4.41
CA ARG A 216 -0.63 -10.33 4.12
C ARG A 216 0.70 -11.05 4.22
N MET A 217 0.97 -11.91 3.23
CA MET A 217 2.18 -12.72 3.17
C MET A 217 3.41 -11.85 3.45
N PHE A 218 4.24 -12.33 4.36
CA PHE A 218 5.47 -11.66 4.74
C PHE A 218 6.48 -12.74 5.12
N GLN A 219 7.56 -12.83 4.35
CA GLN A 219 8.63 -13.80 4.57
C GLN A 219 9.99 -13.13 4.40
N ALA A 220 10.93 -13.61 5.19
CA ALA A 220 12.33 -13.23 5.13
C ALA A 220 13.19 -14.50 5.14
N VAL A 221 14.01 -14.70 4.11
CA VAL A 221 14.93 -15.82 3.97
C VAL A 221 16.35 -15.27 4.05
N GLY A 222 17.08 -15.68 5.07
CA GLY A 222 18.47 -15.29 5.29
C GLY A 222 19.40 -16.48 5.33
N THR A 223 20.70 -16.21 5.35
CA THR A 223 21.75 -17.26 5.41
C THR A 223 21.84 -17.98 6.74
N ALA A 224 21.29 -17.40 7.82
CA ALA A 224 21.30 -17.95 9.17
C ALA A 224 19.89 -18.03 9.79
N GLY A 225 18.84 -17.74 9.03
CA GLY A 225 17.49 -17.85 9.58
C GLY A 225 16.40 -17.54 8.57
N TYR A 226 15.18 -17.84 8.98
CA TYR A 226 13.95 -17.70 8.23
C TYR A 226 12.86 -17.13 9.13
N ALA A 227 12.00 -16.29 8.59
CA ALA A 227 10.79 -15.82 9.27
C ALA A 227 9.63 -15.76 8.30
N ALA A 228 8.44 -16.23 8.72
CA ALA A 228 7.21 -16.14 7.96
C ALA A 228 6.02 -15.80 8.86
N LYS A 229 5.08 -14.98 8.37
CA LYS A 229 3.88 -14.61 9.13
C LYS A 229 2.69 -15.51 8.87
N TYR A 230 2.51 -15.97 7.65
CA TYR A 230 1.35 -16.73 7.21
C TYR A 230 1.77 -18.10 6.65
N PRO A 231 0.95 -19.16 6.81
CA PRO A 231 -0.34 -19.18 7.52
C PRO A 231 -0.22 -19.13 9.05
N VAL A 232 0.92 -19.48 9.60
CA VAL A 232 1.22 -19.45 11.05
C VAL A 232 2.53 -18.70 11.24
N PRO A 233 2.58 -17.72 12.17
CA PRO A 233 3.82 -17.00 12.43
C PRO A 233 4.91 -17.95 12.96
N GLU A 234 6.06 -17.96 12.28
CA GLU A 234 7.21 -18.78 12.68
C GLU A 234 8.52 -18.04 12.44
N VAL A 235 9.53 -18.41 13.24
CA VAL A 235 10.92 -17.99 13.07
C VAL A 235 11.81 -19.21 13.30
N GLN A 236 12.72 -19.46 12.36
CA GLN A 236 13.73 -20.50 12.47
C GLN A 236 15.11 -19.85 12.40
N LEU A 237 15.98 -20.17 13.32
CA LEU A 237 17.38 -19.71 13.34
C LEU A 237 18.30 -20.92 13.22
N SER A 238 19.39 -20.78 12.48
CA SER A 238 20.45 -21.77 12.45
C SER A 238 21.12 -21.88 13.83
N PRO A 239 21.52 -23.08 14.22
CA PRO A 239 22.27 -23.30 15.45
C PRO A 239 23.57 -22.48 15.53
#